data_3744015ab296a7e433b5fac4e3489179
#
_entry.id   3744015ab296a7e433b5fac4e3489179
#
_cell.length_a   1.000
_cell.length_b   1.000
_cell.length_c   1.000
_cell.angle_alpha   90.00
_cell.angle_beta   90.00
_cell.angle_gamma   90.00
#
_symmetry.space_group_name_H-M   'P 1'
#
loop_
_entity.id
_entity.type
_entity.pdbx_description
1 polymer ?
#
loop_
_entity_poly.entity_id
_entity_poly.type
_entity_poly.pdbx_seq_one_letter_code
_entity_poly.pdbx_strand_id
1 'polypeptide(L)'
;IDSMTGEVSQKNIADIINEARAADRISARDIIAQVFTDFFELHGDRQLTDDEAIVGGIARFNDQAVTVIGIQKGRNLEENLATNFGQPSPNGYRKALRLMKQAEKFGRPVITFVNTAGAYPGIEAEERGQGEAIARNLLEMSDLKVPLIAFITGEGGSGGALALALANKVYILENAVYSVLSPEGFATILWKDGSRRDEAAELMKITAPHLLEMGIVDGIISEENLIDNLKRQLTETLSELTLLTETELAEQRYNRFRKY
;
A
#
# COMPACT_ATOMS: atom_id res chain seq x y z
N ILE A 1 -14.76 41.64 8.78
CA ILE A 1 -13.70 40.73 8.28
C ILE A 1 -13.62 39.61 9.29
N ASP A 2 -14.57 38.68 9.22
CA ASP A 2 -14.63 37.51 10.08
C ASP A 2 -13.80 36.38 9.43
N SER A 3 -12.74 36.00 10.12
CA SER A 3 -11.94 34.82 9.84
C SER A 3 -12.77 33.57 10.14
N MET A 4 -13.36 32.95 9.14
CA MET A 4 -13.86 31.58 9.25
C MET A 4 -12.66 30.63 9.29
N THR A 5 -12.10 30.41 10.47
CA THR A 5 -11.30 29.21 10.75
C THR A 5 -12.29 28.09 10.97
N GLY A 6 -12.60 27.36 9.90
CA GLY A 6 -13.29 26.08 10.03
C GLY A 6 -12.42 25.16 10.88
N GLU A 7 -12.84 24.88 12.10
CA GLU A 7 -12.31 23.78 12.89
C GLU A 7 -12.58 22.48 12.09
N VAL A 8 -11.55 21.97 11.45
CA VAL A 8 -11.56 20.60 10.96
C VAL A 8 -11.67 19.73 12.21
N SER A 9 -12.87 19.22 12.49
CA SER A 9 -13.11 18.28 13.56
C SER A 9 -12.11 17.12 13.39
N GLN A 10 -11.07 17.09 14.21
CA GLN A 10 -10.14 15.97 14.20
C GLN A 10 -10.92 14.73 14.60
N LYS A 11 -11.10 13.80 13.63
CA LYS A 11 -11.67 12.48 13.90
C LYS A 11 -10.86 11.82 15.01
N ASN A 12 -11.53 11.13 15.92
CA ASN A 12 -10.83 10.34 16.91
C ASN A 12 -10.15 9.13 16.25
N ILE A 13 -9.15 8.57 16.90
CA ILE A 13 -8.34 7.48 16.31
C ILE A 13 -9.14 6.21 16.07
N ALA A 14 -10.14 5.94 16.93
CA ALA A 14 -11.02 4.78 16.77
C ALA A 14 -11.85 4.89 15.49
N ASP A 15 -12.35 6.09 15.16
CA ASP A 15 -13.09 6.35 13.92
C ASP A 15 -12.19 6.15 12.70
N ILE A 16 -10.96 6.66 12.75
CA ILE A 16 -9.98 6.48 11.65
C ILE A 16 -9.70 5.00 11.43
N ILE A 17 -9.46 4.22 12.47
CA ILE A 17 -9.22 2.78 12.36
C ILE A 17 -10.44 2.06 11.79
N ASN A 18 -11.65 2.41 12.24
CA ASN A 18 -12.87 1.81 11.74
C ASN A 18 -13.09 2.14 10.25
N GLU A 19 -12.83 3.38 9.83
CA GLU A 19 -12.89 3.78 8.42
C GLU A 19 -11.82 3.08 7.56
N ALA A 20 -10.58 2.97 8.05
CA ALA A 20 -9.53 2.23 7.35
C ALA A 20 -9.91 0.76 7.09
N ARG A 21 -10.72 0.17 7.99
CA ARG A 21 -11.19 -1.22 7.95
C ARG A 21 -12.56 -1.41 7.32
N ALA A 22 -13.25 -0.33 6.98
CA ALA A 22 -14.62 -0.39 6.48
C ALA A 22 -14.75 -1.29 5.25
N ALA A 23 -15.85 -2.06 5.18
CA ALA A 23 -16.08 -2.99 4.09
C ALA A 23 -16.39 -2.29 2.75
N ASP A 24 -16.89 -1.08 2.82
CA ASP A 24 -17.19 -0.22 1.67
C ASP A 24 -16.03 0.71 1.28
N ARG A 25 -14.87 0.57 1.95
CA ARG A 25 -13.68 1.31 1.57
C ARG A 25 -13.29 1.01 0.12
N ILE A 26 -12.86 2.06 -0.59
CA ILE A 26 -12.49 1.92 -2.01
C ILE A 26 -11.47 0.79 -2.21
N SER A 27 -11.78 -0.11 -3.14
CA SER A 27 -10.91 -1.26 -3.43
C SER A 27 -9.83 -0.89 -4.45
N ALA A 28 -8.77 -1.72 -4.53
CA ALA A 28 -7.75 -1.55 -5.54
C ALA A 28 -8.31 -1.61 -6.96
N ARG A 29 -9.26 -2.51 -7.24
CA ARG A 29 -9.94 -2.60 -8.54
C ARG A 29 -10.71 -1.34 -8.89
N ASP A 30 -11.37 -0.71 -7.92
CA ASP A 30 -12.10 0.55 -8.15
C ASP A 30 -11.15 1.70 -8.49
N ILE A 31 -10.05 1.80 -7.77
CA ILE A 31 -9.04 2.82 -8.04
C ILE A 31 -8.45 2.59 -9.43
N ILE A 32 -8.08 1.36 -9.76
CA ILE A 32 -7.51 1.03 -11.08
C ILE A 32 -8.49 1.41 -12.20
N ALA A 33 -9.76 1.05 -12.06
CA ALA A 33 -10.77 1.33 -13.08
C ALA A 33 -11.06 2.84 -13.29
N GLN A 34 -10.87 3.67 -12.26
CA GLN A 34 -11.19 5.09 -12.31
C GLN A 34 -9.98 5.99 -12.58
N VAL A 35 -8.78 5.54 -12.20
CA VAL A 35 -7.54 6.33 -12.36
C VAL A 35 -6.84 6.03 -13.68
N PHE A 36 -6.87 4.79 -14.13
CA PHE A 36 -6.10 4.31 -15.29
C PHE A 36 -7.01 3.92 -16.46
N THR A 37 -6.44 3.86 -17.66
CA THR A 37 -7.09 3.32 -18.85
C THR A 37 -6.36 2.08 -19.36
N ASP A 38 -7.01 1.30 -20.22
CA ASP A 38 -6.43 0.14 -20.90
C ASP A 38 -5.78 -0.89 -19.94
N PHE A 39 -6.39 -1.08 -18.77
CA PHE A 39 -5.86 -2.03 -17.80
C PHE A 39 -5.95 -3.46 -18.32
N PHE A 40 -4.80 -4.11 -18.45
CA PHE A 40 -4.66 -5.51 -18.81
C PHE A 40 -4.11 -6.29 -17.63
N GLU A 41 -4.98 -7.04 -16.96
CA GLU A 41 -4.63 -7.83 -15.78
C GLU A 41 -3.73 -9.02 -16.13
N LEU A 42 -2.72 -9.26 -15.31
CA LEU A 42 -1.77 -10.36 -15.45
C LEU A 42 -1.86 -11.26 -14.21
N HIS A 43 -2.02 -12.55 -14.45
CA HIS A 43 -2.28 -13.56 -13.42
C HIS A 43 -1.09 -14.48 -13.16
N GLY A 44 -1.03 -15.05 -11.95
CA GLY A 44 -0.12 -16.11 -11.55
C GLY A 44 1.30 -15.66 -11.22
N ASP A 45 1.94 -16.45 -10.35
CA ASP A 45 3.30 -16.21 -9.88
C ASP A 45 4.39 -16.87 -10.76
N ARG A 46 4.00 -17.67 -11.75
CA ARG A 46 4.87 -18.49 -12.59
C ARG A 46 5.59 -19.64 -11.85
N GLN A 47 5.14 -19.96 -10.65
CA GLN A 47 5.69 -21.06 -9.86
C GLN A 47 4.62 -22.08 -9.49
N LEU A 48 3.53 -21.65 -8.87
CA LEU A 48 2.52 -22.53 -8.33
C LEU A 48 1.10 -22.16 -8.80
N THR A 49 0.62 -20.96 -8.47
CA THR A 49 -0.77 -20.55 -8.73
C THR A 49 -0.93 -19.03 -8.77
N ASP A 50 -2.15 -18.58 -8.94
CA ASP A 50 -2.53 -17.17 -8.76
C ASP A 50 -2.93 -16.88 -7.30
N ASP A 51 -3.04 -15.59 -6.95
CA ASP A 51 -3.58 -15.10 -5.70
C ASP A 51 -4.49 -13.91 -6.00
N GLU A 52 -5.77 -14.04 -5.69
CA GLU A 52 -6.78 -13.01 -5.92
C GLU A 52 -6.63 -11.81 -4.95
N ALA A 53 -5.88 -11.98 -3.85
CA ALA A 53 -5.53 -10.87 -2.97
C ALA A 53 -4.58 -9.86 -3.63
N ILE A 54 -3.95 -10.20 -4.75
CA ILE A 54 -3.15 -9.28 -5.57
C ILE A 54 -3.78 -9.13 -6.94
N VAL A 55 -4.26 -7.93 -7.24
CA VAL A 55 -4.60 -7.49 -8.59
C VAL A 55 -3.43 -6.72 -9.19
N GLY A 56 -3.05 -7.03 -10.40
CA GLY A 56 -1.95 -6.30 -11.03
C GLY A 56 -1.84 -6.54 -12.52
N GLY A 57 -1.26 -5.59 -13.20
CA GLY A 57 -1.12 -5.63 -14.65
C GLY A 57 -0.51 -4.37 -15.24
N ILE A 58 -0.69 -4.23 -16.54
CA ILE A 58 -0.22 -3.08 -17.32
C ILE A 58 -1.43 -2.17 -17.57
N ALA A 59 -1.22 -0.86 -17.46
CA ALA A 59 -2.25 0.13 -17.74
C ALA A 59 -1.64 1.37 -18.41
N ARG A 60 -2.49 2.35 -18.74
CA ARG A 60 -2.06 3.68 -19.18
C ARG A 60 -2.46 4.73 -18.15
N PHE A 61 -1.56 5.66 -17.92
CA PHE A 61 -1.81 6.88 -17.16
C PHE A 61 -1.24 8.07 -17.95
N ASN A 62 -2.10 9.01 -18.36
CA ASN A 62 -1.71 10.15 -19.22
C ASN A 62 -0.87 9.69 -20.43
N ASP A 63 -1.36 8.68 -21.16
CA ASP A 63 -0.69 8.04 -22.32
C ASP A 63 0.64 7.32 -22.02
N GLN A 64 1.13 7.37 -20.80
CA GLN A 64 2.30 6.60 -20.38
C GLN A 64 1.90 5.19 -19.95
N ALA A 65 2.63 4.17 -20.44
CA ALA A 65 2.47 2.82 -19.95
C ALA A 65 3.04 2.68 -18.53
N VAL A 66 2.25 2.12 -17.63
CA VAL A 66 2.61 1.91 -16.24
C VAL A 66 2.30 0.47 -15.82
N THR A 67 2.92 0.00 -14.76
CA THR A 67 2.53 -1.24 -14.07
C THR A 67 1.81 -0.87 -12.79
N VAL A 68 0.60 -1.41 -12.61
CA VAL A 68 -0.24 -1.15 -11.42
C VAL A 68 -0.42 -2.44 -10.65
N ILE A 69 -0.26 -2.39 -9.35
CA ILE A 69 -0.40 -3.53 -8.44
C ILE A 69 -1.20 -3.06 -7.23
N GLY A 70 -2.21 -3.82 -6.82
CA GLY A 70 -3.01 -3.50 -5.65
C GLY A 70 -3.29 -4.72 -4.78
N ILE A 71 -3.38 -4.50 -3.48
CA ILE A 71 -3.93 -5.50 -2.58
C ILE A 71 -5.45 -5.37 -2.62
N GLN A 72 -6.11 -6.44 -3.06
CA GLN A 72 -7.55 -6.50 -3.21
C GLN A 72 -8.17 -7.09 -1.96
N LYS A 73 -9.11 -6.36 -1.39
CA LYS A 73 -9.98 -6.79 -0.29
C LYS A 73 -11.42 -6.91 -0.81
N GLY A 74 -12.12 -7.96 -0.42
CA GLY A 74 -13.50 -8.18 -0.83
C GLY A 74 -14.47 -7.25 -0.11
N ARG A 75 -15.68 -7.08 -0.69
CA ARG A 75 -16.77 -6.29 -0.12
C ARG A 75 -17.84 -7.15 0.57
N ASN A 76 -17.85 -8.43 0.28
CA ASN A 76 -18.74 -9.42 0.85
C ASN A 76 -17.95 -10.65 1.30
N LEU A 77 -18.61 -11.61 1.93
CA LEU A 77 -17.93 -12.78 2.47
C LEU A 77 -17.27 -13.64 1.39
N GLU A 78 -17.93 -13.83 0.26
CA GLU A 78 -17.42 -14.66 -0.84
C GLU A 78 -16.12 -14.04 -1.43
N GLU A 79 -16.15 -12.76 -1.74
CA GLU A 79 -14.97 -12.03 -2.23
C GLU A 79 -13.84 -12.00 -1.18
N ASN A 80 -14.19 -11.83 0.10
CA ASN A 80 -13.19 -11.83 1.17
C ASN A 80 -12.54 -13.21 1.35
N LEU A 81 -13.30 -14.29 1.20
CA LEU A 81 -12.72 -15.64 1.22
C LEU A 81 -11.78 -15.86 0.04
N ALA A 82 -12.15 -15.41 -1.16
CA ALA A 82 -11.32 -15.51 -2.35
C ALA A 82 -10.02 -14.69 -2.25
N THR A 83 -10.06 -13.52 -1.60
CA THR A 83 -8.92 -12.62 -1.43
C THR A 83 -8.20 -12.77 -0.09
N ASN A 84 -8.48 -13.82 0.69
CA ASN A 84 -7.95 -14.00 2.06
C ASN A 84 -8.12 -12.73 2.92
N PHE A 85 -9.26 -12.04 2.80
CA PHE A 85 -9.53 -10.76 3.49
C PHE A 85 -8.49 -9.67 3.19
N GLY A 86 -7.93 -9.65 1.98
CA GLY A 86 -6.88 -8.74 1.60
C GLY A 86 -5.51 -9.09 2.20
N GLN A 87 -5.28 -10.34 2.53
CA GLN A 87 -4.02 -10.84 3.07
C GLN A 87 -3.31 -11.70 2.01
N PRO A 88 -2.32 -11.17 1.29
CA PRO A 88 -1.66 -11.94 0.24
C PRO A 88 -0.89 -13.16 0.77
N SER A 89 -0.99 -14.24 0.02
CA SER A 89 -0.18 -15.44 0.18
C SER A 89 1.22 -15.25 -0.46
N PRO A 90 2.15 -16.22 -0.29
CA PRO A 90 3.45 -16.16 -0.96
C PRO A 90 3.35 -15.98 -2.49
N ASN A 91 2.33 -16.61 -3.09
CA ASN A 91 2.08 -16.52 -4.53
C ASN A 91 1.70 -15.08 -4.95
N GLY A 92 0.94 -14.36 -4.11
CA GLY A 92 0.59 -12.96 -4.34
C GLY A 92 1.82 -12.06 -4.34
N TYR A 93 2.72 -12.21 -3.36
CA TYR A 93 3.98 -11.46 -3.31
C TYR A 93 4.90 -11.79 -4.47
N ARG A 94 5.03 -13.06 -4.87
CA ARG A 94 5.80 -13.47 -6.05
C ARG A 94 5.19 -12.92 -7.35
N LYS A 95 3.87 -12.93 -7.48
CA LYS A 95 3.16 -12.30 -8.61
C LYS A 95 3.47 -10.80 -8.67
N ALA A 96 3.39 -10.09 -7.54
CA ALA A 96 3.72 -8.67 -7.47
C ALA A 96 5.17 -8.42 -7.90
N LEU A 97 6.13 -9.17 -7.38
CA LEU A 97 7.54 -9.05 -7.75
C LEU A 97 7.77 -9.32 -9.24
N ARG A 98 7.14 -10.35 -9.77
CA ARG A 98 7.22 -10.67 -11.20
C ARG A 98 6.76 -9.48 -12.07
N LEU A 99 5.68 -8.81 -11.68
CA LEU A 99 5.17 -7.63 -12.38
C LEU A 99 6.14 -6.44 -12.24
N MET A 100 6.75 -6.25 -11.08
CA MET A 100 7.75 -5.20 -10.85
C MET A 100 9.01 -5.45 -11.69
N LYS A 101 9.51 -6.69 -11.76
CA LYS A 101 10.67 -7.04 -12.61
C LYS A 101 10.35 -6.90 -14.09
N GLN A 102 9.13 -7.21 -14.50
CA GLN A 102 8.70 -6.95 -15.88
C GLN A 102 8.61 -5.44 -16.16
N ALA A 103 8.12 -4.65 -15.19
CA ALA A 103 8.09 -3.20 -15.32
C ALA A 103 9.49 -2.63 -15.51
N GLU A 104 10.45 -3.06 -14.69
CA GLU A 104 11.86 -2.69 -14.81
C GLU A 104 12.42 -3.00 -16.19
N LYS A 105 12.23 -4.22 -16.68
CA LYS A 105 12.69 -4.66 -18.01
C LYS A 105 12.20 -3.75 -19.15
N PHE A 106 11.00 -3.22 -19.04
CA PHE A 106 10.36 -2.38 -20.05
C PHE A 106 10.32 -0.89 -19.71
N GLY A 107 11.02 -0.47 -18.66
CA GLY A 107 11.10 0.94 -18.25
C GLY A 107 9.78 1.56 -17.80
N ARG A 108 8.84 0.77 -17.27
CA ARG A 108 7.54 1.28 -16.80
C ARG A 108 7.60 1.64 -15.31
N PRO A 109 7.09 2.81 -14.92
CA PRO A 109 6.84 3.10 -13.51
C PRO A 109 5.90 2.06 -12.87
N VAL A 110 6.11 1.80 -11.59
CA VAL A 110 5.28 0.91 -10.79
C VAL A 110 4.47 1.74 -9.78
N ILE A 111 3.17 1.56 -9.78
CA ILE A 111 2.25 2.18 -8.82
C ILE A 111 1.61 1.07 -8.00
N THR A 112 1.67 1.19 -6.67
CA THR A 112 1.07 0.21 -5.76
C THR A 112 -0.02 0.81 -4.88
N PHE A 113 -1.08 0.05 -4.65
CA PHE A 113 -2.17 0.38 -3.74
C PHE A 113 -2.25 -0.65 -2.63
N VAL A 114 -2.08 -0.21 -1.39
CA VAL A 114 -1.91 -1.10 -0.23
C VAL A 114 -3.08 -0.96 0.72
N ASN A 115 -3.83 -2.05 0.90
CA ASN A 115 -4.86 -2.17 1.92
C ASN A 115 -4.86 -3.62 2.46
N THR A 116 -4.12 -3.85 3.53
CA THR A 116 -3.97 -5.16 4.15
C THR A 116 -3.74 -5.05 5.64
N ALA A 117 -4.34 -5.94 6.41
CA ALA A 117 -3.99 -6.12 7.82
C ALA A 117 -2.62 -6.81 8.01
N GLY A 118 -2.08 -7.40 6.96
CA GLY A 118 -0.80 -8.11 6.93
C GLY A 118 -0.80 -9.23 5.91
N ALA A 119 0.30 -9.97 5.84
CA ALA A 119 0.41 -11.18 5.03
C ALA A 119 -0.46 -12.31 5.60
N TYR A 120 -0.93 -13.21 4.74
CA TYR A 120 -1.72 -14.37 5.17
C TYR A 120 -0.92 -15.27 6.12
N PRO A 121 -1.42 -15.52 7.37
CA PRO A 121 -0.66 -16.19 8.41
C PRO A 121 -0.93 -17.71 8.47
N GLY A 122 -1.49 -18.30 7.43
CA GLY A 122 -1.84 -19.73 7.40
C GLY A 122 -0.59 -20.63 7.37
N ILE A 123 -0.73 -21.85 7.88
CA ILE A 123 0.34 -22.86 7.86
C ILE A 123 0.82 -23.11 6.43
N GLU A 124 -0.11 -23.19 5.48
CA GLU A 124 0.20 -23.37 4.05
C GLU A 124 1.04 -22.22 3.48
N ALA A 125 0.87 -21.01 3.97
CA ALA A 125 1.69 -19.87 3.57
C ALA A 125 3.13 -20.00 4.11
N GLU A 126 3.28 -20.43 5.35
CA GLU A 126 4.60 -20.69 5.94
C GLU A 126 5.33 -21.82 5.19
N GLU A 127 4.64 -22.92 4.90
CA GLU A 127 5.20 -24.05 4.14
C GLU A 127 5.62 -23.64 2.72
N ARG A 128 4.94 -22.66 2.12
CA ARG A 128 5.22 -22.13 0.78
C ARG A 128 6.15 -20.93 0.78
N GLY A 129 6.74 -20.56 1.91
CA GLY A 129 7.78 -19.54 2.05
C GLY A 129 7.25 -18.11 2.11
N GLN A 130 6.27 -17.83 2.98
CA GLN A 130 5.71 -16.47 3.16
C GLN A 130 6.79 -15.46 3.52
N GLY A 131 7.61 -15.77 4.51
CA GLY A 131 8.71 -14.90 4.93
C GLY A 131 9.74 -14.65 3.82
N GLU A 132 10.07 -15.69 3.05
CA GLU A 132 10.98 -15.57 1.90
C GLU A 132 10.40 -14.67 0.81
N ALA A 133 9.12 -14.85 0.46
CA ALA A 133 8.48 -14.05 -0.57
C ALA A 133 8.44 -12.56 -0.20
N ILE A 134 8.15 -12.23 1.06
CA ILE A 134 8.20 -10.85 1.58
C ILE A 134 9.63 -10.31 1.53
N ALA A 135 10.59 -11.04 2.08
CA ALA A 135 11.99 -10.62 2.12
C ALA A 135 12.57 -10.41 0.70
N ARG A 136 12.20 -11.28 -0.24
CA ARG A 136 12.58 -11.15 -1.63
C ARG A 136 12.03 -9.88 -2.26
N ASN A 137 10.75 -9.56 -2.01
CA ASN A 137 10.16 -8.31 -2.49
C ASN A 137 10.93 -7.09 -1.96
N LEU A 138 11.24 -7.05 -0.66
CA LEU A 138 12.01 -5.96 -0.07
C LEU A 138 13.38 -5.79 -0.71
N LEU A 139 14.11 -6.91 -0.87
CA LEU A 139 15.43 -6.90 -1.48
C LEU A 139 15.38 -6.39 -2.93
N GLU A 140 14.52 -6.95 -3.76
CA GLU A 140 14.44 -6.62 -5.18
C GLU A 140 13.88 -5.20 -5.40
N MET A 141 12.87 -4.78 -4.62
CA MET A 141 12.32 -3.44 -4.70
C MET A 141 13.34 -2.35 -4.34
N SER A 142 14.27 -2.66 -3.43
CA SER A 142 15.30 -1.69 -3.03
C SER A 142 16.20 -1.28 -4.21
N ASP A 143 16.41 -2.17 -5.18
CA ASP A 143 17.31 -1.97 -6.34
C ASP A 143 16.59 -1.77 -7.68
N LEU A 144 15.26 -1.79 -7.74
CA LEU A 144 14.53 -1.55 -8.98
C LEU A 144 14.90 -0.22 -9.64
N LYS A 145 15.11 -0.25 -10.96
CA LYS A 145 15.62 0.87 -11.76
C LYS A 145 14.51 1.73 -12.39
N VAL A 146 13.31 1.62 -11.89
CA VAL A 146 12.12 2.39 -12.35
C VAL A 146 11.48 3.12 -11.17
N PRO A 147 10.71 4.20 -11.42
CA PRO A 147 9.94 4.86 -10.39
C PRO A 147 8.99 3.91 -9.67
N LEU A 148 9.00 3.91 -8.34
CA LEU A 148 8.02 3.22 -7.50
C LEU A 148 7.24 4.24 -6.68
N ILE A 149 5.92 4.17 -6.74
CA ILE A 149 4.99 5.04 -6.01
C ILE A 149 4.00 4.15 -5.27
N ALA A 150 3.86 4.32 -3.96
CA ALA A 150 2.94 3.55 -3.14
C ALA A 150 1.87 4.44 -2.51
N PHE A 151 0.64 3.95 -2.48
CA PHE A 151 -0.49 4.56 -1.79
C PHE A 151 -1.04 3.59 -0.75
N ILE A 152 -1.03 4.01 0.51
CA ILE A 152 -1.70 3.28 1.60
C ILE A 152 -3.16 3.72 1.59
N THR A 153 -4.07 2.83 1.19
CA THR A 153 -5.46 3.17 0.92
C THR A 153 -6.44 2.74 2.01
N GLY A 154 -5.97 1.99 2.99
CA GLY A 154 -6.74 1.52 4.13
C GLY A 154 -5.79 1.13 5.25
N GLU A 155 -5.70 -0.16 5.58
CA GLU A 155 -4.67 -0.64 6.50
C GLU A 155 -3.36 -0.90 5.78
N GLY A 156 -2.25 -0.43 6.33
CA GLY A 156 -0.90 -0.80 5.95
C GLY A 156 -0.26 -1.66 7.04
N GLY A 157 -0.51 -2.97 7.00
CA GLY A 157 -0.09 -3.90 8.08
C GLY A 157 1.28 -4.52 7.84
N SER A 158 2.25 -4.16 8.67
CA SER A 158 3.53 -4.86 8.86
C SER A 158 4.32 -5.11 7.56
N GLY A 159 5.09 -6.21 7.54
CA GLY A 159 5.87 -6.66 6.38
C GLY A 159 5.03 -6.95 5.15
N GLY A 160 3.77 -7.36 5.34
CA GLY A 160 2.84 -7.58 4.23
C GLY A 160 2.53 -6.32 3.43
N ALA A 161 2.38 -5.19 4.10
CA ALA A 161 2.23 -3.89 3.46
C ALA A 161 3.58 -3.39 2.90
N LEU A 162 4.66 -3.51 3.67
CA LEU A 162 5.97 -3.02 3.28
C LEU A 162 6.50 -3.70 2.02
N ALA A 163 6.18 -4.99 1.81
CA ALA A 163 6.53 -5.75 0.62
C ALA A 163 5.96 -5.18 -0.71
N LEU A 164 5.09 -4.16 -0.62
CA LEU A 164 4.55 -3.39 -1.74
C LEU A 164 4.73 -1.88 -1.57
N ALA A 165 5.20 -1.42 -0.42
CA ALA A 165 5.34 0.00 -0.07
C ALA A 165 6.79 0.49 0.04
N LEU A 166 7.79 -0.34 -0.27
CA LEU A 166 9.19 0.08 -0.34
C LEU A 166 9.42 0.88 -1.63
N ALA A 167 8.98 2.13 -1.65
CA ALA A 167 8.85 2.97 -2.84
C ALA A 167 9.67 4.27 -2.75
N ASN A 168 9.85 4.94 -3.89
CA ASN A 168 10.47 6.28 -3.94
C ASN A 168 9.61 7.31 -3.22
N LYS A 169 8.29 7.22 -3.43
CA LYS A 169 7.29 8.06 -2.76
C LYS A 169 6.19 7.19 -2.17
N VAL A 170 5.81 7.49 -0.94
CA VAL A 170 4.74 6.79 -0.23
C VAL A 170 3.70 7.80 0.22
N TYR A 171 2.49 7.65 -0.24
CA TYR A 171 1.33 8.47 0.14
C TYR A 171 0.35 7.65 0.96
N ILE A 172 -0.45 8.34 1.76
CA ILE A 172 -1.48 7.70 2.59
C ILE A 172 -2.79 8.46 2.44
N LEU A 173 -3.93 7.75 2.37
CA LEU A 173 -5.23 8.40 2.45
C LEU A 173 -5.47 8.94 3.86
N GLU A 174 -6.23 10.02 3.99
CA GLU A 174 -6.41 10.73 5.27
C GLU A 174 -7.01 9.87 6.39
N ASN A 175 -7.85 8.87 6.03
CA ASN A 175 -8.44 7.93 6.98
C ASN A 175 -7.82 6.52 6.87
N ALA A 176 -6.58 6.41 6.42
CA ALA A 176 -5.81 5.19 6.42
C ALA A 176 -4.84 5.13 7.59
N VAL A 177 -4.36 3.95 7.91
CA VAL A 177 -3.37 3.71 8.97
C VAL A 177 -2.22 2.87 8.42
N TYR A 178 -1.02 3.11 8.95
CA TYR A 178 0.16 2.33 8.57
C TYR A 178 1.00 2.02 9.80
N SER A 179 1.24 0.73 10.07
CA SER A 179 1.90 0.29 11.30
C SER A 179 2.63 -1.04 11.13
N VAL A 180 3.61 -1.25 11.97
CA VAL A 180 4.35 -2.52 12.09
C VAL A 180 3.50 -3.64 12.73
N LEU A 181 2.56 -3.28 13.60
CA LEU A 181 1.75 -4.20 14.39
C LEU A 181 0.33 -3.63 14.51
N SER A 182 -0.68 -4.50 14.64
CA SER A 182 -2.03 -4.01 14.91
C SER A 182 -2.13 -3.41 16.31
N PRO A 183 -3.00 -2.40 16.53
CA PRO A 183 -3.22 -1.84 17.86
C PRO A 183 -3.64 -2.89 18.89
N GLU A 184 -4.48 -3.86 18.50
CA GLU A 184 -4.88 -4.98 19.34
C GLU A 184 -3.68 -5.85 19.75
N GLY A 185 -2.80 -6.14 18.79
CA GLY A 185 -1.57 -6.88 19.03
C GLY A 185 -0.61 -6.14 19.97
N PHE A 186 -0.42 -4.85 19.73
CA PHE A 186 0.40 -3.99 20.60
C PHE A 186 -0.14 -3.96 22.03
N ALA A 187 -1.45 -3.73 22.21
CA ALA A 187 -2.10 -3.72 23.51
C ALA A 187 -1.96 -5.07 24.25
N THR A 188 -2.11 -6.17 23.49
CA THR A 188 -1.96 -7.52 24.04
C THR A 188 -0.52 -7.77 24.52
N ILE A 189 0.47 -7.36 23.75
CA ILE A 189 1.88 -7.55 24.11
C ILE A 189 2.26 -6.69 25.32
N LEU A 190 1.89 -5.41 25.30
CA LEU A 190 2.32 -4.44 26.29
C LEU A 190 1.54 -4.58 27.62
N TRP A 191 0.22 -4.73 27.53
CA TRP A 191 -0.67 -4.70 28.69
C TRP A 191 -1.38 -6.01 28.99
N LYS A 192 -1.23 -7.04 28.13
CA LYS A 192 -1.96 -8.30 28.19
C LYS A 192 -3.49 -8.11 28.04
N ASP A 193 -3.90 -7.01 27.40
CA ASP A 193 -5.30 -6.63 27.22
C ASP A 193 -5.52 -6.00 25.84
N GLY A 194 -5.99 -6.79 24.89
CA GLY A 194 -6.28 -6.35 23.51
C GLY A 194 -7.45 -5.36 23.41
N SER A 195 -8.29 -5.22 24.45
CA SER A 195 -9.40 -4.25 24.44
C SER A 195 -8.93 -2.79 24.50
N ARG A 196 -7.70 -2.54 24.94
CA ARG A 196 -7.07 -1.20 25.00
C ARG A 196 -6.49 -0.76 23.65
N ARG A 197 -7.05 -1.22 22.55
CA ARG A 197 -6.56 -0.96 21.18
C ARG A 197 -6.50 0.53 20.83
N ASP A 198 -7.45 1.33 21.30
CA ASP A 198 -7.52 2.77 20.95
C ASP A 198 -6.38 3.54 21.62
N GLU A 199 -6.12 3.25 22.91
CA GLU A 199 -4.97 3.77 23.64
C GLU A 199 -3.64 3.33 23.00
N ALA A 200 -3.56 2.07 22.55
CA ALA A 200 -2.41 1.55 21.83
C ALA A 200 -2.18 2.31 20.52
N ALA A 201 -3.23 2.55 19.76
CA ALA A 201 -3.15 3.25 18.49
C ALA A 201 -2.67 4.70 18.63
N GLU A 202 -3.09 5.41 19.69
CA GLU A 202 -2.59 6.75 20.01
C GLU A 202 -1.07 6.73 20.29
N LEU A 203 -0.62 5.79 21.11
CA LEU A 203 0.80 5.65 21.43
C LEU A 203 1.65 5.27 20.19
N MET A 204 1.10 4.46 19.33
CA MET A 204 1.78 3.97 18.11
C MET A 204 1.91 5.03 17.02
N LYS A 205 1.13 6.10 17.06
CA LYS A 205 1.14 7.20 16.08
C LYS A 205 0.96 6.73 14.63
N ILE A 206 -0.03 5.88 14.38
CA ILE A 206 -0.24 5.17 13.11
C ILE A 206 -1.08 5.91 12.09
N THR A 207 -1.59 7.10 12.42
CA THR A 207 -2.47 7.89 11.54
C THR A 207 -1.69 8.76 10.57
N ALA A 208 -2.33 9.16 9.48
CA ALA A 208 -1.70 9.91 8.39
C ALA A 208 -0.96 11.17 8.85
N PRO A 209 -1.50 12.06 9.73
CA PRO A 209 -0.76 13.22 10.20
C PRO A 209 0.52 12.87 10.96
N HIS A 210 0.48 11.87 11.84
CA HIS A 210 1.66 11.45 12.59
C HIS A 210 2.74 10.86 11.68
N LEU A 211 2.34 10.05 10.70
CA LEU A 211 3.27 9.43 9.75
C LEU A 211 3.93 10.46 8.83
N LEU A 212 3.19 11.52 8.47
CA LEU A 212 3.74 12.64 7.72
C LEU A 212 4.73 13.44 8.55
N GLU A 213 4.40 13.76 9.81
CA GLU A 213 5.30 14.45 10.74
C GLU A 213 6.61 13.68 10.96
N MET A 214 6.52 12.35 11.09
CA MET A 214 7.70 11.48 11.22
C MET A 214 8.46 11.27 9.90
N GLY A 215 7.95 11.76 8.77
CA GLY A 215 8.57 11.59 7.46
C GLY A 215 8.47 10.17 6.89
N ILE A 216 7.61 9.31 7.48
CA ILE A 216 7.37 7.94 7.00
C ILE A 216 6.60 7.95 5.68
N VAL A 217 5.67 8.89 5.50
CA VAL A 217 4.98 9.14 4.24
C VAL A 217 5.34 10.51 3.68
N ASP A 218 5.21 10.70 2.36
CA ASP A 218 5.56 11.95 1.67
C ASP A 218 4.37 12.90 1.56
N GLY A 219 3.16 12.41 1.76
CA GLY A 219 1.95 13.25 1.69
C GLY A 219 0.69 12.49 2.07
N ILE A 220 -0.35 13.27 2.37
CA ILE A 220 -1.68 12.79 2.69
C ILE A 220 -2.60 13.11 1.52
N ILE A 221 -3.39 12.13 1.10
CA ILE A 221 -4.39 12.29 0.05
C ILE A 221 -5.76 12.44 0.69
N SER A 222 -6.42 13.57 0.46
CA SER A 222 -7.80 13.77 0.90
C SER A 222 -8.74 12.83 0.18
N GLU A 223 -9.71 12.29 0.91
CA GLU A 223 -10.72 11.39 0.38
C GLU A 223 -11.90 12.15 -0.23
N GLU A 224 -12.01 13.45 0.01
CA GLU A 224 -12.89 14.33 -0.75
C GLU A 224 -12.35 14.47 -2.19
N ASN A 225 -13.14 14.09 -3.20
CA ASN A 225 -12.71 14.01 -4.60
C ASN A 225 -11.47 13.11 -4.81
N LEU A 226 -11.44 11.96 -4.13
CA LEU A 226 -10.29 11.07 -4.05
C LEU A 226 -9.63 10.76 -5.40
N ILE A 227 -10.43 10.44 -6.43
CA ILE A 227 -9.90 10.04 -7.75
C ILE A 227 -9.12 11.18 -8.41
N ASP A 228 -9.63 12.40 -8.32
CA ASP A 228 -8.95 13.57 -8.88
C ASP A 228 -7.68 13.90 -8.10
N ASN A 229 -7.72 13.74 -6.78
CA ASN A 229 -6.55 13.91 -5.92
C ASN A 229 -5.46 12.86 -6.22
N LEU A 230 -5.84 11.60 -6.42
CA LEU A 230 -4.91 10.54 -6.83
C LEU A 230 -4.29 10.83 -8.19
N LYS A 231 -5.08 11.22 -9.19
CA LYS A 231 -4.60 11.58 -10.52
C LYS A 231 -3.63 12.76 -10.49
N ARG A 232 -3.97 13.81 -9.72
CA ARG A 232 -3.08 14.97 -9.57
C ARG A 232 -1.76 14.57 -8.92
N GLN A 233 -1.80 13.85 -7.79
CA GLN A 233 -0.60 13.43 -7.09
C GLN A 233 0.29 12.50 -7.95
N LEU A 234 -0.33 11.57 -8.68
CA LEU A 234 0.41 10.72 -9.62
C LEU A 234 1.09 11.53 -10.73
N THR A 235 0.39 12.50 -11.31
CA THR A 235 0.94 13.35 -12.36
C THR A 235 2.18 14.11 -11.87
N GLU A 236 2.07 14.74 -10.70
CA GLU A 236 3.17 15.49 -10.08
C GLU A 236 4.36 14.57 -9.77
N THR A 237 4.09 13.43 -9.13
CA THR A 237 5.13 12.50 -8.71
C THR A 237 5.83 11.81 -9.88
N LEU A 238 5.09 11.38 -10.89
CA LEU A 238 5.68 10.80 -12.10
C LEU A 238 6.54 11.83 -12.84
N SER A 239 6.11 13.09 -12.92
CA SER A 239 6.90 14.17 -13.53
C SER A 239 8.21 14.40 -12.81
N GLU A 240 8.24 14.29 -11.47
CA GLU A 240 9.46 14.38 -10.67
C GLU A 240 10.38 13.17 -10.88
N LEU A 241 9.83 11.96 -10.69
CA LEU A 241 10.64 10.74 -10.65
C LEU A 241 11.16 10.31 -12.03
N THR A 242 10.48 10.63 -13.11
CA THR A 242 10.95 10.31 -14.47
C THR A 242 12.13 11.15 -14.93
N LEU A 243 12.47 12.21 -14.21
CA LEU A 243 13.69 12.99 -14.45
C LEU A 243 14.93 12.35 -13.82
N LEU A 244 14.76 11.42 -12.88
CA LEU A 244 15.85 10.77 -12.20
C LEU A 244 16.41 9.61 -13.03
N THR A 245 17.72 9.41 -12.94
CA THR A 245 18.40 8.26 -13.50
C THR A 245 18.09 6.99 -12.69
N GLU A 246 18.33 5.84 -13.27
CA GLU A 246 18.19 4.54 -12.62
C GLU A 246 18.93 4.46 -11.27
N THR A 247 20.16 4.99 -11.23
CA THR A 247 20.97 5.03 -10.01
C THR A 247 20.36 5.95 -8.97
N GLU A 248 19.93 7.16 -9.34
CA GLU A 248 19.32 8.11 -8.42
C GLU A 248 18.01 7.58 -7.83
N LEU A 249 17.21 6.84 -8.61
CA LEU A 249 16.00 6.18 -8.11
C LEU A 249 16.32 5.14 -7.02
N ALA A 250 17.31 4.29 -7.23
CA ALA A 250 17.73 3.30 -6.25
C ALA A 250 18.36 3.94 -4.99
N GLU A 251 19.22 4.95 -5.17
CA GLU A 251 19.84 5.69 -4.06
C GLU A 251 18.80 6.46 -3.24
N GLN A 252 17.79 7.05 -3.87
CA GLN A 252 16.71 7.74 -3.18
C GLN A 252 15.94 6.78 -2.25
N ARG A 253 15.59 5.55 -2.72
CA ARG A 253 14.98 4.53 -1.88
C ARG A 253 15.90 4.08 -0.76
N TYR A 254 17.16 3.78 -1.05
CA TYR A 254 18.14 3.40 -0.06
C TYR A 254 18.26 4.45 1.05
N ASN A 255 18.42 5.72 0.68
CA ASN A 255 18.55 6.82 1.62
C ASN A 255 17.26 7.06 2.44
N ARG A 256 16.09 6.83 1.83
CA ARG A 256 14.81 6.94 2.50
C ARG A 256 14.69 5.93 3.64
N PHE A 257 14.88 4.65 3.35
CA PHE A 257 14.65 3.58 4.32
C PHE A 257 15.79 3.37 5.31
N ARG A 258 16.95 3.98 5.06
CA ARG A 258 18.06 3.97 6.01
C ARG A 258 17.94 5.00 7.14
N LYS A 259 16.95 5.87 7.10
CA LYS A 259 16.71 6.88 8.14
C LYS A 259 16.07 6.29 9.41
N TYR A 260 15.53 5.08 9.32
CA TYR A 260 14.74 4.44 10.38
C TYR A 260 15.46 3.27 11.04
#